data_5ebe328447101b4293b4c0540fdb7623
#
_entry.id   5ebe328447101b4293b4c0540fdb7623
#
_cell.length_a   1.000
_cell.length_b   1.000
_cell.length_c   1.000
_cell.angle_alpha   90.00
_cell.angle_beta   90.00
_cell.angle_gamma   90.00
#
_symmetry.space_group_name_H-M   'P 1'
#
loop_
_entity.id
_entity.type
_entity.pdbx_description
1 polymer ?
#
loop_
_entity_poly.entity_id
_entity_poly.type
_entity_poly.pdbx_seq_one_letter_code
_entity_poly.pdbx_strand_id
1 'polypeptide(L)'
;MYNLHLSPEQLQIRDTVRDFVAEEIKPLALKPERMEARARPLLVEALDKASLLGLRTLALSEDRGGAGGDHLTCCIVTEELAVGDPDVAAVLAQTATLAQALFDRLMTAEQRARFLPAFLADPRYHLALAEHEADRDAALGINYHRPQVSHAPFKTTAVRAGDGWTLNGSKDCVVGASLAALFVVRASISENGVGTLLVPRDTPGLSVIETEAAPRSRHGACGALAFDNCRVPDENVLGADSPLAAGAGRHIPQDQALNLGIGRAAYEVALDYAQLRTQGGRRIIEHQAIGLKLAEIAIRLEVARAAIWQAAWASDHPDAFADRSLPDLPLATIAAVFASEAIYRAAKDAAECFGAMGVMRDMPLQQYVHDALVCLHSGAGNTDAKLRIAEALARYRRPPSAAVLAAE
;
A
#
# COMPACT_ATOMS: atom_id res chain seq x y z
N MET A 1 -5.22 -18.21 20.50
CA MET A 1 -3.98 -17.85 21.22
C MET A 1 -3.12 -17.06 20.23
N TYR A 2 -2.65 -15.88 20.61
CA TYR A 2 -1.77 -15.07 19.79
C TYR A 2 -0.46 -15.82 19.54
N ASN A 3 -0.17 -16.13 18.28
CA ASN A 3 1.01 -16.91 17.88
C ASN A 3 1.60 -16.28 16.62
N LEU A 4 2.84 -15.82 16.70
CA LEU A 4 3.63 -15.29 15.57
C LEU A 4 4.61 -16.31 14.99
N HIS A 5 4.49 -17.57 15.33
CA HIS A 5 5.23 -18.61 14.62
C HIS A 5 4.62 -18.80 13.22
N LEU A 6 5.44 -18.61 12.21
CA LEU A 6 5.00 -18.84 10.84
C LEU A 6 4.71 -20.33 10.61
N SER A 7 3.62 -20.60 9.89
CA SER A 7 3.33 -21.96 9.47
C SER A 7 4.38 -22.48 8.46
N PRO A 8 4.52 -23.80 8.28
CA PRO A 8 5.38 -24.35 7.23
C PRO A 8 5.06 -23.80 5.84
N GLU A 9 3.79 -23.56 5.55
CA GLU A 9 3.30 -22.97 4.29
C GLU A 9 3.74 -21.52 4.14
N GLN A 10 3.58 -20.69 5.18
CA GLN A 10 4.06 -19.30 5.18
C GLN A 10 5.56 -19.21 4.98
N LEU A 11 6.33 -20.13 5.59
CA LEU A 11 7.77 -20.23 5.39
C LEU A 11 8.11 -20.59 3.95
N GLN A 12 7.42 -21.55 3.37
CA GLN A 12 7.62 -21.96 1.97
C GLN A 12 7.28 -20.82 1.00
N ILE A 13 6.15 -20.13 1.19
CA ILE A 13 5.76 -18.96 0.38
C ILE A 13 6.83 -17.88 0.48
N ARG A 14 7.25 -17.53 1.70
CA ARG A 14 8.32 -16.55 1.94
C ARG A 14 9.59 -16.89 1.18
N ASP A 15 10.07 -18.12 1.31
CA ASP A 15 11.33 -18.56 0.72
C ASP A 15 11.23 -18.58 -0.81
N THR A 16 10.10 -19.03 -1.38
CA THR A 16 9.83 -18.97 -2.83
C THR A 16 9.85 -17.53 -3.35
N VAL A 17 9.21 -16.60 -2.65
CA VAL A 17 9.19 -15.18 -3.06
C VAL A 17 10.57 -14.55 -2.91
N ARG A 18 11.33 -14.92 -1.89
CA ARG A 18 12.72 -14.47 -1.68
C ARG A 18 13.64 -14.89 -2.81
N ASP A 19 13.56 -16.16 -3.22
CA ASP A 19 14.32 -16.68 -4.35
C ASP A 19 13.94 -15.95 -5.65
N PHE A 20 12.65 -15.79 -5.90
CA PHE A 20 12.15 -15.02 -7.04
C PHE A 20 12.67 -13.57 -7.05
N VAL A 21 12.67 -12.91 -5.90
CA VAL A 21 13.21 -11.54 -5.75
C VAL A 21 14.70 -11.50 -6.05
N ALA A 22 15.46 -12.47 -5.56
CA ALA A 22 16.91 -12.52 -5.78
C ALA A 22 17.26 -12.76 -7.25
N GLU A 23 16.52 -13.64 -7.92
CA GLU A 23 16.81 -14.08 -9.30
C GLU A 23 16.20 -13.15 -10.37
N GLU A 24 14.98 -12.64 -10.15
CA GLU A 24 14.22 -11.98 -11.19
C GLU A 24 14.02 -10.46 -10.97
N ILE A 25 13.99 -9.98 -9.71
CA ILE A 25 13.73 -8.56 -9.44
C ILE A 25 15.04 -7.80 -9.17
N LYS A 26 15.85 -8.22 -8.19
CA LYS A 26 17.07 -7.48 -7.80
C LYS A 26 18.02 -7.20 -8.96
N PRO A 27 18.30 -8.13 -9.90
CA PRO A 27 19.17 -7.86 -11.04
C PRO A 27 18.65 -6.77 -11.98
N LEU A 28 17.33 -6.60 -12.05
CA LEU A 28 16.69 -5.54 -12.84
C LEU A 28 16.59 -4.23 -12.06
N ALA A 29 16.23 -4.30 -10.78
CA ALA A 29 16.03 -3.13 -9.92
C ALA A 29 17.32 -2.34 -9.70
N LEU A 30 18.47 -3.03 -9.59
CA LEU A 30 19.78 -2.43 -9.30
C LEU A 30 20.56 -2.01 -10.55
N LYS A 31 19.95 -2.00 -11.74
CA LYS A 31 20.61 -1.51 -12.95
C LYS A 31 20.92 -0.01 -12.84
N PRO A 32 22.08 0.46 -13.35
CA PRO A 32 22.49 1.87 -13.24
C PRO A 32 21.46 2.88 -13.72
N GLU A 33 20.75 2.58 -14.80
CA GLU A 33 19.70 3.44 -15.37
C GLU A 33 18.48 3.60 -14.45
N ARG A 34 18.33 2.75 -13.44
CA ARG A 34 17.24 2.81 -12.45
C ARG A 34 17.63 3.47 -11.13
N MET A 35 18.90 3.80 -10.95
CA MET A 35 19.38 4.48 -9.73
C MET A 35 18.93 5.94 -9.64
N GLU A 36 18.51 6.53 -10.76
CA GLU A 36 17.92 7.87 -10.77
C GLU A 36 16.47 7.81 -10.27
N ALA A 37 16.18 8.46 -9.15
CA ALA A 37 14.87 8.45 -8.52
C ALA A 37 13.71 8.94 -9.43
N ARG A 38 14.03 9.76 -10.43
CA ARG A 38 13.04 10.33 -11.37
C ARG A 38 12.77 9.45 -12.61
N ALA A 39 13.66 8.51 -12.91
CA ALA A 39 13.63 7.72 -14.14
C ALA A 39 13.56 6.22 -13.86
N ARG A 40 12.78 5.80 -12.86
CA ARG A 40 12.61 4.39 -12.49
C ARG A 40 11.35 3.82 -13.17
N PRO A 41 11.45 3.25 -14.38
CA PRO A 41 10.30 2.63 -15.02
C PRO A 41 9.84 1.40 -14.23
N LEU A 42 8.54 1.11 -14.28
CA LEU A 42 7.99 -0.08 -13.64
C LEU A 42 8.55 -1.35 -14.31
N LEU A 43 8.92 -2.35 -13.50
CA LEU A 43 9.41 -3.65 -13.95
C LEU A 43 8.26 -4.55 -14.40
N VAL A 44 7.68 -4.29 -15.57
CA VAL A 44 6.51 -5.00 -16.09
C VAL A 44 6.79 -6.50 -16.27
N GLU A 45 7.98 -6.87 -16.76
CA GLU A 45 8.36 -8.28 -16.91
C GLU A 45 8.38 -9.00 -15.56
N ALA A 46 8.89 -8.38 -14.51
CA ALA A 46 8.88 -8.95 -13.16
C ALA A 46 7.45 -9.09 -12.62
N LEU A 47 6.57 -8.11 -12.90
CA LEU A 47 5.15 -8.18 -12.55
C LEU A 47 4.44 -9.34 -13.26
N ASP A 48 4.68 -9.53 -14.55
CA ASP A 48 4.11 -10.64 -15.32
C ASP A 48 4.54 -12.00 -14.72
N LYS A 49 5.83 -12.18 -14.42
CA LYS A 49 6.36 -13.38 -13.78
C LYS A 49 5.78 -13.60 -12.38
N ALA A 50 5.70 -12.55 -11.55
CA ALA A 50 5.09 -12.61 -10.21
C ALA A 50 3.60 -12.97 -10.27
N SER A 51 2.88 -12.47 -11.27
CA SER A 51 1.49 -12.83 -11.52
C SER A 51 1.30 -14.31 -11.86
N LEU A 52 2.23 -14.89 -12.64
CA LEU A 52 2.23 -16.32 -12.96
C LEU A 52 2.55 -17.20 -11.73
N LEU A 53 3.27 -16.68 -10.74
CA LEU A 53 3.47 -17.35 -9.44
C LEU A 53 2.22 -17.27 -8.53
N GLY A 54 1.14 -16.64 -8.98
CA GLY A 54 -0.10 -16.51 -8.21
C GLY A 54 -0.09 -15.35 -7.19
N LEU A 55 0.94 -14.48 -7.18
CA LEU A 55 1.04 -13.41 -6.18
C LEU A 55 -0.05 -12.34 -6.34
N ARG A 56 -0.58 -12.18 -7.54
CA ARG A 56 -1.71 -11.29 -7.84
C ARG A 56 -3.02 -11.77 -7.23
N THR A 57 -3.20 -13.08 -7.08
CA THR A 57 -4.40 -13.73 -6.54
C THR A 57 -4.19 -14.26 -5.12
N LEU A 58 -3.08 -13.91 -4.48
CA LEU A 58 -2.68 -14.45 -3.17
C LEU A 58 -3.77 -14.32 -2.10
N ALA A 59 -4.40 -13.16 -1.97
CA ALA A 59 -5.41 -12.89 -0.95
C ALA A 59 -6.82 -13.36 -1.32
N LEU A 60 -7.08 -13.65 -2.61
CA LEU A 60 -8.35 -14.13 -3.08
C LEU A 60 -8.62 -15.54 -2.54
N SER A 61 -9.87 -15.83 -2.15
CA SER A 61 -10.26 -17.12 -1.60
C SER A 61 -10.03 -18.28 -2.58
N GLU A 62 -9.77 -19.48 -2.04
CA GLU A 62 -9.49 -20.69 -2.84
C GLU A 62 -10.67 -21.09 -3.73
N ASP A 63 -11.90 -20.96 -3.22
CA ASP A 63 -13.13 -21.22 -3.99
C ASP A 63 -13.32 -20.29 -5.18
N ARG A 64 -12.54 -19.21 -5.25
CA ARG A 64 -12.52 -18.25 -6.36
C ARG A 64 -11.24 -18.28 -7.18
N GLY A 65 -10.39 -19.27 -6.95
CA GLY A 65 -9.17 -19.47 -7.72
C GLY A 65 -7.96 -18.69 -7.22
N GLY A 66 -7.98 -18.23 -5.98
CA GLY A 66 -6.84 -17.64 -5.28
C GLY A 66 -6.14 -18.63 -4.36
N ALA A 67 -5.22 -18.14 -3.53
CA ALA A 67 -4.49 -18.93 -2.54
C ALA A 67 -5.05 -18.78 -1.10
N GLY A 68 -6.04 -17.94 -0.87
CA GLY A 68 -6.65 -17.75 0.46
C GLY A 68 -5.70 -17.16 1.50
N GLY A 69 -4.64 -16.47 1.06
CA GLY A 69 -3.65 -15.91 1.98
C GLY A 69 -4.24 -14.88 2.93
N ASP A 70 -4.00 -15.07 4.22
CA ASP A 70 -4.39 -14.14 5.28
C ASP A 70 -3.59 -12.84 5.23
N HIS A 71 -3.97 -11.85 6.04
CA HIS A 71 -3.26 -10.56 6.08
C HIS A 71 -1.79 -10.70 6.47
N LEU A 72 -1.46 -11.67 7.33
CA LEU A 72 -0.05 -11.92 7.73
C LEU A 72 0.75 -12.46 6.54
N THR A 73 0.24 -13.44 5.81
CA THR A 73 0.86 -13.99 4.60
C THR A 73 1.05 -12.91 3.55
N CYS A 74 0.05 -12.06 3.34
CA CYS A 74 0.14 -10.92 2.43
C CYS A 74 1.22 -9.91 2.85
N CYS A 75 1.38 -9.66 4.15
CA CYS A 75 2.47 -8.80 4.66
C CYS A 75 3.85 -9.42 4.42
N ILE A 76 4.01 -10.73 4.66
CA ILE A 76 5.26 -11.45 4.42
C ILE A 76 5.68 -11.33 2.95
N VAL A 77 4.76 -11.61 2.03
CA VAL A 77 5.02 -11.53 0.58
C VAL A 77 5.33 -10.09 0.16
N THR A 78 4.58 -9.13 0.66
CA THR A 78 4.80 -7.72 0.33
C THR A 78 6.16 -7.22 0.83
N GLU A 79 6.59 -7.62 2.03
CA GLU A 79 7.92 -7.31 2.56
C GLU A 79 9.01 -7.88 1.66
N GLU A 80 8.94 -9.18 1.30
CA GLU A 80 9.96 -9.81 0.44
C GLU A 80 10.04 -9.15 -0.94
N LEU A 81 8.90 -8.88 -1.59
CA LEU A 81 8.85 -8.18 -2.88
C LEU A 81 9.47 -6.78 -2.79
N ALA A 82 9.18 -6.04 -1.73
CA ALA A 82 9.67 -4.67 -1.55
C ALA A 82 11.17 -4.58 -1.28
N VAL A 83 11.79 -5.67 -0.79
CA VAL A 83 13.27 -5.78 -0.74
C VAL A 83 13.87 -5.77 -2.14
N GLY A 84 13.17 -6.28 -3.14
CA GLY A 84 13.59 -6.23 -4.53
C GLY A 84 13.23 -4.92 -5.22
N ASP A 85 11.95 -4.58 -5.24
CA ASP A 85 11.44 -3.36 -5.85
C ASP A 85 10.10 -2.95 -5.22
N PRO A 86 10.01 -1.78 -4.56
CA PRO A 86 8.79 -1.35 -3.90
C PRO A 86 7.65 -1.03 -4.88
N ASP A 87 7.92 -0.69 -6.13
CA ASP A 87 6.89 -0.42 -7.13
C ASP A 87 6.20 -1.72 -7.56
N VAL A 88 6.97 -2.80 -7.75
CA VAL A 88 6.43 -4.15 -8.00
C VAL A 88 5.59 -4.61 -6.82
N ALA A 89 6.10 -4.44 -5.60
CA ALA A 89 5.38 -4.80 -4.37
C ALA A 89 4.05 -4.04 -4.25
N ALA A 90 4.04 -2.74 -4.52
CA ALA A 90 2.84 -1.91 -4.40
C ALA A 90 1.73 -2.32 -5.38
N VAL A 91 2.07 -2.58 -6.65
CA VAL A 91 1.09 -2.99 -7.67
C VAL A 91 0.48 -4.35 -7.33
N LEU A 92 1.31 -5.33 -6.92
CA LEU A 92 0.82 -6.66 -6.57
C LEU A 92 0.00 -6.66 -5.28
N ALA A 93 0.48 -6.00 -4.23
CA ALA A 93 -0.25 -5.89 -2.97
C ALA A 93 -1.62 -5.22 -3.15
N GLN A 94 -1.68 -4.11 -3.90
CA GLN A 94 -2.95 -3.45 -4.21
C GLN A 94 -3.88 -4.37 -5.01
N THR A 95 -3.36 -5.03 -6.06
CA THR A 95 -4.18 -5.93 -6.88
C THR A 95 -4.73 -7.09 -6.05
N ALA A 96 -3.90 -7.74 -5.22
CA ALA A 96 -4.32 -8.85 -4.36
C ALA A 96 -5.38 -8.41 -3.33
N THR A 97 -5.16 -7.28 -2.67
CA THR A 97 -6.11 -6.70 -1.69
C THR A 97 -7.44 -6.33 -2.34
N LEU A 98 -7.40 -5.70 -3.51
CA LEU A 98 -8.60 -5.34 -4.24
C LEU A 98 -9.33 -6.59 -4.78
N ALA A 99 -8.61 -7.60 -5.23
CA ALA A 99 -9.21 -8.86 -5.69
C ALA A 99 -10.01 -9.52 -4.56
N GLN A 100 -9.43 -9.65 -3.36
CA GLN A 100 -10.15 -10.16 -2.19
C GLN A 100 -11.37 -9.29 -1.87
N ALA A 101 -11.19 -7.97 -1.78
CA ALA A 101 -12.30 -7.08 -1.43
C ALA A 101 -13.45 -7.16 -2.43
N LEU A 102 -13.14 -7.12 -3.73
CA LEU A 102 -14.13 -7.09 -4.79
C LEU A 102 -14.80 -8.45 -4.98
N PHE A 103 -14.00 -9.49 -5.24
CA PHE A 103 -14.55 -10.78 -5.66
C PHE A 103 -15.07 -11.62 -4.50
N ASP A 104 -14.52 -11.49 -3.28
CA ASP A 104 -15.02 -12.23 -2.14
C ASP A 104 -16.18 -11.54 -1.43
N ARG A 105 -16.20 -10.19 -1.38
CA ARG A 105 -17.09 -9.47 -0.46
C ARG A 105 -18.05 -8.49 -1.13
N LEU A 106 -17.60 -7.69 -2.10
CA LEU A 106 -18.32 -6.49 -2.54
C LEU A 106 -19.15 -6.67 -3.80
N MET A 107 -18.68 -7.48 -4.75
CA MET A 107 -19.37 -7.68 -6.00
C MET A 107 -20.60 -8.57 -5.85
N THR A 108 -21.66 -8.25 -6.59
CA THR A 108 -22.80 -9.16 -6.78
C THR A 108 -22.37 -10.42 -7.55
N ALA A 109 -23.23 -11.43 -7.59
CA ALA A 109 -22.97 -12.64 -8.36
C ALA A 109 -22.77 -12.33 -9.86
N GLU A 110 -23.57 -11.42 -10.40
CA GLU A 110 -23.53 -10.98 -11.79
C GLU A 110 -22.24 -10.21 -12.09
N GLN A 111 -21.84 -9.30 -11.21
CA GLN A 111 -20.55 -8.57 -11.35
C GLN A 111 -19.37 -9.54 -11.32
N ARG A 112 -19.37 -10.50 -10.39
CA ARG A 112 -18.33 -11.54 -10.35
C ARG A 112 -18.29 -12.39 -11.62
N ALA A 113 -19.43 -12.86 -12.09
CA ALA A 113 -19.50 -13.65 -13.31
C ALA A 113 -18.93 -12.90 -14.52
N ARG A 114 -19.01 -11.57 -14.51
CA ARG A 114 -18.50 -10.72 -15.59
C ARG A 114 -17.00 -10.44 -15.49
N PHE A 115 -16.47 -10.16 -14.31
CA PHE A 115 -15.09 -9.67 -14.16
C PHE A 115 -14.09 -10.74 -13.70
N LEU A 116 -14.50 -11.69 -12.85
CA LEU A 116 -13.58 -12.70 -12.29
C LEU A 116 -12.93 -13.61 -13.34
N PRO A 117 -13.66 -14.13 -14.37
CA PRO A 117 -13.04 -15.01 -15.37
C PRO A 117 -11.90 -14.32 -16.12
N ALA A 118 -12.07 -13.06 -16.54
CA ALA A 118 -11.04 -12.31 -17.22
C ALA A 118 -9.85 -12.00 -16.28
N PHE A 119 -10.13 -11.66 -15.04
CA PHE A 119 -9.10 -11.45 -14.01
C PHE A 119 -8.26 -12.71 -13.78
N LEU A 120 -8.84 -13.89 -13.73
CA LEU A 120 -8.10 -15.14 -13.53
C LEU A 120 -7.30 -15.57 -14.77
N ALA A 121 -7.89 -15.40 -15.96
CA ALA A 121 -7.30 -15.87 -17.22
C ALA A 121 -6.11 -15.03 -17.71
N ASP A 122 -6.11 -13.71 -17.43
CA ASP A 122 -5.06 -12.80 -17.88
C ASP A 122 -4.12 -12.42 -16.73
N PRO A 123 -2.85 -12.87 -16.71
CA PRO A 123 -1.88 -12.51 -15.69
C PRO A 123 -1.57 -11.01 -15.66
N ARG A 124 -1.90 -10.25 -16.70
CA ARG A 124 -1.74 -8.80 -16.79
C ARG A 124 -2.95 -8.00 -16.34
N TYR A 125 -4.01 -8.69 -15.94
CA TYR A 125 -5.22 -8.01 -15.44
C TYR A 125 -4.98 -7.48 -14.02
N HIS A 126 -4.44 -6.28 -13.90
CA HIS A 126 -4.28 -5.60 -12.61
C HIS A 126 -5.51 -4.78 -12.24
N LEU A 127 -5.67 -4.53 -10.94
CA LEU A 127 -6.74 -3.74 -10.35
C LEU A 127 -6.15 -2.48 -9.73
N ALA A 128 -6.83 -1.34 -9.87
CA ALA A 128 -6.38 -0.10 -9.24
C ALA A 128 -7.51 0.64 -8.53
N LEU A 129 -7.21 1.20 -7.35
CA LEU A 129 -8.11 2.06 -6.59
C LEU A 129 -7.85 3.52 -6.96
N ALA A 130 -8.89 4.20 -7.42
CA ALA A 130 -8.88 5.60 -7.83
C ALA A 130 -9.72 6.43 -6.86
N GLU A 131 -9.14 6.84 -5.72
CA GLU A 131 -9.85 7.65 -4.72
C GLU A 131 -9.13 8.97 -4.40
N HIS A 132 -7.83 9.08 -4.67
CA HIS A 132 -7.04 10.23 -4.27
C HIS A 132 -7.37 11.47 -5.10
N GLU A 133 -7.53 12.60 -4.42
CA GLU A 133 -7.63 13.95 -4.98
C GLU A 133 -6.86 14.88 -4.02
N ALA A 134 -5.77 15.49 -4.48
CA ALA A 134 -4.82 16.22 -3.63
C ALA A 134 -5.48 17.29 -2.73
N ASP A 135 -6.38 18.09 -3.29
CA ASP A 135 -7.06 19.15 -2.54
C ASP A 135 -8.06 18.61 -1.50
N ARG A 136 -8.67 17.46 -1.79
CA ARG A 136 -9.60 16.81 -0.86
C ARG A 136 -8.87 16.24 0.35
N ASP A 137 -7.74 15.58 0.15
CA ASP A 137 -6.97 15.00 1.24
C ASP A 137 -6.45 16.08 2.20
N ALA A 138 -6.06 17.24 1.67
CA ALA A 138 -5.68 18.39 2.48
C ALA A 138 -6.85 18.93 3.35
N ALA A 139 -8.10 18.79 2.87
CA ALA A 139 -9.30 19.23 3.58
C ALA A 139 -9.80 18.22 4.63
N LEU A 140 -9.33 16.97 4.59
CA LEU A 140 -9.74 15.89 5.51
C LEU A 140 -8.94 15.85 6.81
N GLY A 141 -8.02 16.78 7.04
CA GLY A 141 -7.20 16.84 8.25
C GLY A 141 -8.02 16.75 9.53
N ILE A 142 -7.49 16.04 10.53
CA ILE A 142 -8.13 15.87 11.84
C ILE A 142 -8.02 17.15 12.64
N ASN A 143 -9.15 17.65 13.08
CA ASN A 143 -9.18 18.72 14.07
C ASN A 143 -9.52 18.12 15.45
N TYR A 144 -8.52 17.94 16.28
CA TYR A 144 -8.66 17.34 17.62
C TYR A 144 -9.66 18.09 18.52
N HIS A 145 -9.73 19.42 18.39
CA HIS A 145 -10.64 20.26 19.17
C HIS A 145 -12.06 20.34 18.61
N ARG A 146 -12.25 19.87 17.39
CA ARG A 146 -13.53 19.86 16.69
C ARG A 146 -13.69 18.55 15.97
N PRO A 147 -14.04 17.46 16.66
CA PRO A 147 -14.11 16.12 16.07
C PRO A 147 -15.23 15.94 15.03
N GLN A 148 -15.78 17.01 14.52
CA GLN A 148 -16.74 16.94 13.44
C GLN A 148 -16.05 16.40 12.19
N VAL A 149 -16.67 15.39 11.58
CA VAL A 149 -16.21 14.86 10.30
C VAL A 149 -16.34 15.95 9.26
N SER A 150 -15.20 16.50 8.84
CA SER A 150 -15.19 17.30 7.62
C SER A 150 -15.47 16.35 6.45
N HIS A 151 -16.68 16.34 5.95
CA HIS A 151 -16.98 15.71 4.68
C HIS A 151 -16.48 16.65 3.57
N ALA A 152 -15.25 16.44 3.14
CA ALA A 152 -14.82 17.01 1.87
C ALA A 152 -15.36 16.10 0.74
N PRO A 153 -16.32 16.56 -0.05
CA PRO A 153 -16.82 15.78 -1.17
C PRO A 153 -15.71 15.55 -2.20
N PHE A 154 -15.80 14.47 -2.96
CA PHE A 154 -14.94 14.31 -4.13
C PHE A 154 -15.30 15.37 -5.17
N LYS A 155 -14.30 15.95 -5.82
CA LYS A 155 -14.47 16.81 -7.00
C LYS A 155 -14.91 15.99 -8.23
N THR A 156 -14.45 14.74 -8.30
CA THR A 156 -14.96 13.76 -9.28
C THR A 156 -16.41 13.46 -8.93
N THR A 157 -17.31 13.70 -9.88
CA THR A 157 -18.75 13.51 -9.72
C THR A 157 -19.27 12.39 -10.61
N ALA A 158 -20.24 11.65 -10.12
CA ALA A 158 -21.02 10.71 -10.90
C ALA A 158 -22.50 11.13 -10.86
N VAL A 159 -23.03 11.52 -12.00
CA VAL A 159 -24.41 11.99 -12.13
C VAL A 159 -25.21 10.91 -12.87
N ARG A 160 -26.39 10.58 -12.33
CA ARG A 160 -27.27 9.61 -12.96
C ARG A 160 -27.75 10.10 -14.33
N ALA A 161 -27.62 9.27 -15.35
CA ALA A 161 -27.99 9.58 -16.73
C ALA A 161 -28.58 8.34 -17.43
N GLY A 162 -29.91 8.28 -17.52
CA GLY A 162 -30.60 7.13 -18.08
C GLY A 162 -30.46 5.87 -17.24
N ASP A 163 -29.90 4.82 -17.83
CA ASP A 163 -29.65 3.51 -17.24
C ASP A 163 -28.27 3.34 -16.62
N GLY A 164 -27.59 4.46 -16.36
CA GLY A 164 -26.24 4.44 -15.80
C GLY A 164 -25.83 5.79 -15.21
N TRP A 165 -24.53 6.01 -15.14
CA TRP A 165 -23.88 7.16 -14.54
C TRP A 165 -22.91 7.82 -15.52
N THR A 166 -22.80 9.12 -15.45
CA THR A 166 -21.79 9.89 -16.17
C THR A 166 -20.78 10.42 -15.17
N LEU A 167 -19.52 9.98 -15.29
CA LEU A 167 -18.40 10.46 -14.48
C LEU A 167 -17.73 11.64 -15.15
N ASN A 168 -17.40 12.66 -14.34
CA ASN A 168 -16.58 13.80 -14.73
C ASN A 168 -15.63 14.17 -13.59
N GLY A 169 -14.38 14.51 -13.94
CA GLY A 169 -13.34 14.90 -12.99
C GLY A 169 -12.02 14.18 -13.19
N SER A 170 -11.22 14.10 -12.14
CA SER A 170 -9.90 13.45 -12.21
C SER A 170 -9.52 12.79 -10.89
N LYS A 171 -8.62 11.80 -10.96
CA LYS A 171 -7.99 11.14 -9.82
C LYS A 171 -6.50 11.19 -9.97
N ASP A 172 -5.80 11.49 -8.86
CA ASP A 172 -4.35 11.56 -8.80
C ASP A 172 -3.78 10.32 -8.08
N CYS A 173 -2.48 10.09 -8.24
CA CYS A 173 -1.74 9.07 -7.49
C CYS A 173 -2.40 7.69 -7.50
N VAL A 174 -2.91 7.26 -8.65
CA VAL A 174 -3.48 5.93 -8.84
C VAL A 174 -2.36 4.94 -9.08
N VAL A 175 -2.08 4.10 -8.09
CA VAL A 175 -1.03 3.06 -8.16
C VAL A 175 -1.37 2.06 -9.26
N GLY A 176 -0.39 1.76 -10.12
CA GLY A 176 -0.57 0.82 -11.23
C GLY A 176 -1.53 1.32 -12.33
N ALA A 177 -1.81 2.62 -12.43
CA ALA A 177 -2.73 3.17 -13.43
C ALA A 177 -2.39 2.76 -14.86
N SER A 178 -1.10 2.70 -15.21
CA SER A 178 -0.64 2.28 -16.54
C SER A 178 -0.97 0.83 -16.89
N LEU A 179 -1.16 -0.04 -15.89
CA LEU A 179 -1.37 -1.48 -16.05
C LEU A 179 -2.79 -1.96 -15.73
N ALA A 180 -3.53 -1.21 -14.90
CA ALA A 180 -4.84 -1.66 -14.43
C ALA A 180 -5.82 -1.86 -15.59
N ALA A 181 -6.49 -3.01 -15.64
CA ALA A 181 -7.56 -3.32 -16.57
C ALA A 181 -8.93 -2.91 -16.00
N LEU A 182 -9.06 -2.82 -14.67
CA LEU A 182 -10.27 -2.39 -13.99
C LEU A 182 -9.91 -1.40 -12.88
N PHE A 183 -10.58 -0.25 -12.91
CA PHE A 183 -10.45 0.79 -11.89
C PHE A 183 -11.65 0.76 -10.94
N VAL A 184 -11.37 0.86 -9.64
CA VAL A 184 -12.37 1.07 -8.59
C VAL A 184 -12.38 2.56 -8.28
N VAL A 185 -13.37 3.27 -8.82
CA VAL A 185 -13.42 4.74 -8.77
C VAL A 185 -14.39 5.19 -7.70
N ARG A 186 -13.94 6.05 -6.81
CA ARG A 186 -14.80 6.72 -5.82
C ARG A 186 -15.15 8.13 -6.30
N ALA A 187 -16.44 8.44 -6.30
CA ALA A 187 -16.94 9.73 -6.76
C ALA A 187 -18.10 10.23 -5.91
N SER A 188 -18.34 11.52 -5.89
CA SER A 188 -19.56 12.12 -5.31
C SER A 188 -20.76 11.80 -6.20
N ILE A 189 -21.79 11.20 -5.63
CA ILE A 189 -23.07 10.87 -6.31
C ILE A 189 -24.23 11.81 -5.89
N SER A 190 -24.02 12.58 -4.83
CA SER A 190 -24.91 13.62 -4.30
C SER A 190 -24.10 14.54 -3.39
N GLU A 191 -24.73 15.60 -2.84
CA GLU A 191 -24.05 16.54 -1.93
C GLU A 191 -23.32 15.86 -0.77
N ASN A 192 -23.85 14.76 -0.23
CA ASN A 192 -23.28 14.05 0.90
C ASN A 192 -23.04 12.54 0.60
N GLY A 193 -23.29 12.10 -0.62
CA GLY A 193 -23.18 10.70 -1.00
C GLY A 193 -21.91 10.41 -1.79
N VAL A 194 -21.24 9.30 -1.46
CA VAL A 194 -20.10 8.77 -2.20
C VAL A 194 -20.46 7.42 -2.80
N GLY A 195 -20.32 7.29 -4.11
CA GLY A 195 -20.45 6.03 -4.82
C GLY A 195 -19.09 5.41 -5.14
N THR A 196 -19.09 4.08 -5.32
CA THR A 196 -17.95 3.33 -5.80
C THR A 196 -18.33 2.64 -7.10
N LEU A 197 -17.60 2.93 -8.17
CA LEU A 197 -17.91 2.49 -9.52
C LEU A 197 -16.76 1.61 -10.06
N LEU A 198 -17.12 0.55 -10.75
CA LEU A 198 -16.20 -0.32 -11.49
C LEU A 198 -16.08 0.21 -12.92
N VAL A 199 -14.90 0.70 -13.28
CA VAL A 199 -14.63 1.33 -14.57
C VAL A 199 -13.56 0.54 -15.31
N PRO A 200 -13.93 -0.28 -16.32
CA PRO A 200 -12.97 -0.92 -17.21
C PRO A 200 -12.08 0.10 -17.91
N ARG A 201 -10.83 -0.29 -18.23
CA ARG A 201 -9.84 0.59 -18.85
C ARG A 201 -10.27 1.17 -20.19
N ASP A 202 -11.04 0.41 -20.96
CA ASP A 202 -11.52 0.77 -22.30
C ASP A 202 -12.83 1.56 -22.29
N THR A 203 -13.31 1.96 -21.11
CA THR A 203 -14.56 2.75 -20.99
C THR A 203 -14.43 4.09 -21.71
N PRO A 204 -15.33 4.42 -22.67
CA PRO A 204 -15.29 5.70 -23.35
C PRO A 204 -15.35 6.88 -22.38
N GLY A 205 -14.49 7.89 -22.59
CA GLY A 205 -14.37 9.05 -21.72
C GLY A 205 -13.40 8.87 -20.55
N LEU A 206 -12.79 7.69 -20.36
CA LEU A 206 -11.67 7.48 -19.45
C LEU A 206 -10.35 7.72 -20.20
N SER A 207 -9.49 8.52 -19.60
CA SER A 207 -8.10 8.70 -20.03
C SER A 207 -7.15 8.39 -18.88
N VAL A 208 -6.14 7.56 -19.15
CA VAL A 208 -5.04 7.29 -18.23
C VAL A 208 -3.89 8.23 -18.58
N ILE A 209 -3.46 9.05 -17.64
CA ILE A 209 -2.38 10.02 -17.80
C ILE A 209 -1.15 9.45 -17.08
N GLU A 210 -0.16 9.06 -17.86
CA GLU A 210 1.14 8.68 -17.32
C GLU A 210 1.88 9.96 -16.96
N THR A 211 2.11 10.19 -15.68
CA THR A 211 2.82 11.36 -15.20
C THR A 211 4.30 11.05 -15.04
N GLU A 212 5.09 11.32 -16.05
CA GLU A 212 6.57 11.30 -15.94
C GLU A 212 7.09 12.34 -14.93
N ALA A 213 6.30 13.36 -14.64
CA ALA A 213 6.71 14.56 -13.92
C ALA A 213 6.13 14.70 -12.51
N ALA A 214 5.23 13.82 -12.06
CA ALA A 214 4.76 13.91 -10.69
C ALA A 214 5.88 13.51 -9.72
N PRO A 215 6.18 14.33 -8.69
CA PRO A 215 7.01 13.84 -7.62
C PRO A 215 6.40 12.54 -7.12
N ARG A 216 7.19 11.49 -7.01
CA ARG A 216 6.70 10.19 -6.53
C ARG A 216 6.24 10.36 -5.09
N SER A 217 4.96 10.63 -4.94
CA SER A 217 4.30 10.72 -3.64
C SER A 217 3.90 9.35 -3.09
N ARG A 218 3.95 8.32 -3.93
CA ARG A 218 3.65 6.90 -3.58
C ARG A 218 4.42 5.96 -4.51
N HIS A 219 4.63 4.72 -4.05
CA HIS A 219 5.20 3.65 -4.87
C HIS A 219 4.19 3.08 -5.86
N GLY A 220 4.68 2.36 -6.86
CA GLY A 220 3.86 1.61 -7.80
C GLY A 220 3.43 2.36 -9.05
N ALA A 221 4.37 3.09 -9.69
CA ALA A 221 4.11 3.76 -10.95
C ALA A 221 2.76 4.50 -10.95
N CYS A 222 2.62 5.47 -10.06
CA CYS A 222 1.41 6.26 -9.93
C CYS A 222 1.13 7.05 -11.21
N GLY A 223 -0.09 6.95 -11.69
CA GLY A 223 -0.62 7.78 -12.76
C GLY A 223 -1.82 8.59 -12.29
N ALA A 224 -2.40 9.37 -13.20
CA ALA A 224 -3.66 10.07 -13.00
C ALA A 224 -4.74 9.52 -13.95
N LEU A 225 -5.98 9.64 -13.55
CA LEU A 225 -7.14 9.34 -14.39
C LEU A 225 -7.92 10.63 -14.65
N ALA A 226 -8.36 10.83 -15.89
CA ALA A 226 -9.29 11.87 -16.24
C ALA A 226 -10.58 11.25 -16.80
N PHE A 227 -11.70 11.78 -16.36
CA PHE A 227 -13.04 11.37 -16.77
C PHE A 227 -13.72 12.55 -17.47
N ASP A 228 -14.05 12.37 -18.76
CA ASP A 228 -14.78 13.34 -19.55
C ASP A 228 -16.03 12.65 -20.12
N ASN A 229 -17.18 12.94 -19.52
CA ASN A 229 -18.45 12.30 -19.84
C ASN A 229 -18.34 10.77 -19.89
N CYS A 230 -17.54 10.19 -18.99
CA CYS A 230 -17.28 8.77 -18.93
C CYS A 230 -18.54 8.02 -18.48
N ARG A 231 -19.09 7.15 -19.35
CA ARG A 231 -20.35 6.45 -19.10
C ARG A 231 -20.10 5.11 -18.42
N VAL A 232 -20.71 4.95 -17.24
CA VAL A 232 -20.65 3.73 -16.43
C VAL A 232 -22.05 3.17 -16.23
N PRO A 233 -22.33 1.93 -16.64
CA PRO A 233 -23.63 1.29 -16.44
C PRO A 233 -23.98 1.12 -14.96
N ASP A 234 -25.28 1.09 -14.61
CA ASP A 234 -25.74 0.82 -13.24
C ASP A 234 -25.20 -0.50 -12.67
N GLU A 235 -25.09 -1.50 -13.49
CA GLU A 235 -24.54 -2.82 -13.13
C GLU A 235 -23.07 -2.80 -12.69
N ASN A 236 -22.35 -1.68 -12.91
CA ASN A 236 -20.96 -1.47 -12.48
C ASN A 236 -20.87 -0.67 -11.17
N VAL A 237 -21.97 -0.34 -10.52
CA VAL A 237 -21.97 0.34 -9.22
C VAL A 237 -21.87 -0.71 -8.11
N LEU A 238 -20.90 -0.53 -7.22
CA LEU A 238 -20.83 -1.31 -5.97
C LEU A 238 -21.84 -0.72 -4.96
N GLY A 239 -22.40 -1.59 -4.10
CA GLY A 239 -23.36 -1.17 -3.09
C GLY A 239 -22.86 -0.01 -2.20
N ALA A 240 -23.77 0.78 -1.69
CA ALA A 240 -23.47 1.98 -0.90
C ALA A 240 -22.69 1.70 0.40
N ASP A 241 -22.82 0.49 0.95
CA ASP A 241 -22.16 0.04 2.19
C ASP A 241 -20.75 -0.55 1.94
N SER A 242 -20.15 -0.23 0.79
CA SER A 242 -18.81 -0.73 0.48
C SER A 242 -17.81 -0.35 1.58
N PRO A 243 -17.16 -1.31 2.26
CA PRO A 243 -16.12 -1.03 3.25
C PRO A 243 -14.92 -0.29 2.67
N LEU A 244 -14.78 -0.23 1.35
CA LEU A 244 -13.87 0.71 0.68
C LEU A 244 -14.26 2.17 0.97
N ALA A 245 -15.53 2.43 1.36
CA ALA A 245 -15.99 3.75 1.77
C ALA A 245 -15.32 4.29 3.04
N ALA A 246 -14.82 3.42 3.92
CA ALA A 246 -14.13 3.79 5.15
C ALA A 246 -12.64 4.16 4.94
N GLY A 247 -12.16 4.22 3.68
CA GLY A 247 -10.75 4.18 3.33
C GLY A 247 -9.91 5.42 3.59
N ALA A 248 -10.48 6.63 3.62
CA ALA A 248 -9.68 7.82 3.84
C ALA A 248 -9.05 7.84 5.25
N GLY A 249 -7.74 7.63 5.32
CA GLY A 249 -6.96 7.62 6.55
C GLY A 249 -6.92 6.27 7.28
N ARG A 250 -7.34 5.17 6.67
CA ARG A 250 -7.18 3.84 7.21
C ARG A 250 -5.82 3.27 6.83
N HIS A 251 -5.01 2.96 7.82
CA HIS A 251 -3.75 2.27 7.59
C HIS A 251 -3.98 0.78 7.37
N ILE A 252 -3.35 0.23 6.34
CA ILE A 252 -3.37 -1.20 6.01
C ILE A 252 -2.00 -1.77 6.40
N PRO A 253 -1.93 -2.90 7.13
CA PRO A 253 -0.65 -3.50 7.53
C PRO A 253 0.29 -3.77 6.34
N GLN A 254 -0.21 -4.14 5.17
CA GLN A 254 0.59 -4.39 3.98
C GLN A 254 1.35 -3.16 3.49
N ASP A 255 0.79 -1.93 3.61
CA ASP A 255 1.52 -0.72 3.25
C ASP A 255 2.77 -0.53 4.11
N GLN A 256 2.70 -0.95 5.38
CA GLN A 256 3.83 -0.89 6.29
C GLN A 256 4.79 -2.06 6.09
N ALA A 257 4.32 -3.21 5.63
CA ALA A 257 5.18 -4.32 5.22
C ALA A 257 6.01 -3.95 3.98
N LEU A 258 5.43 -3.21 3.02
CA LEU A 258 6.17 -2.63 1.89
C LEU A 258 7.29 -1.71 2.40
N ASN A 259 6.96 -0.79 3.30
CA ASN A 259 7.94 0.12 3.89
C ASN A 259 9.05 -0.64 4.64
N LEU A 260 8.69 -1.70 5.38
CA LEU A 260 9.63 -2.57 6.07
C LEU A 260 10.63 -3.24 5.09
N GLY A 261 10.15 -3.69 3.93
CA GLY A 261 11.00 -4.26 2.88
C GLY A 261 12.03 -3.25 2.35
N ILE A 262 11.66 -1.99 2.18
CA ILE A 262 12.59 -0.89 1.82
C ILE A 262 13.69 -0.74 2.89
N GLY A 263 13.29 -0.67 4.16
CA GLY A 263 14.25 -0.55 5.27
C GLY A 263 15.19 -1.75 5.37
N ARG A 264 14.66 -2.95 5.13
CA ARG A 264 15.44 -4.19 5.11
C ARG A 264 16.43 -4.21 3.94
N ALA A 265 16.04 -3.77 2.75
CA ALA A 265 16.93 -3.65 1.61
C ALA A 265 18.10 -2.70 1.91
N ALA A 266 17.83 -1.56 2.52
CA ALA A 266 18.86 -0.62 2.95
C ALA A 266 19.82 -1.24 3.98
N TYR A 267 19.27 -1.99 4.95
CA TYR A 267 20.05 -2.67 5.98
C TYR A 267 20.95 -3.78 5.41
N GLU A 268 20.42 -4.66 4.55
CA GLU A 268 21.15 -5.74 3.92
C GLU A 268 22.38 -5.20 3.16
N VAL A 269 22.18 -4.18 2.32
CA VAL A 269 23.26 -3.53 1.56
C VAL A 269 24.28 -2.86 2.50
N ALA A 270 23.84 -2.22 3.59
CA ALA A 270 24.76 -1.59 4.55
C ALA A 270 25.58 -2.65 5.33
N LEU A 271 24.96 -3.77 5.69
CA LEU A 271 25.64 -4.88 6.37
C LEU A 271 26.71 -5.50 5.48
N ASP A 272 26.36 -5.82 4.24
CA ASP A 272 27.29 -6.38 3.25
C ASP A 272 28.48 -5.44 3.01
N TYR A 273 28.21 -4.15 2.81
CA TYR A 273 29.26 -3.16 2.64
C TYR A 273 30.16 -3.07 3.87
N ALA A 274 29.59 -3.09 5.07
CA ALA A 274 30.37 -3.02 6.31
C ALA A 274 31.26 -4.25 6.54
N GLN A 275 30.87 -5.41 6.01
CA GLN A 275 31.68 -6.63 6.05
C GLN A 275 32.81 -6.63 5.03
N LEU A 276 32.66 -5.92 3.91
CA LEU A 276 33.64 -5.90 2.81
C LEU A 276 34.61 -4.73 2.92
N ARG A 277 34.12 -3.55 3.30
CA ARG A 277 34.89 -2.31 3.32
C ARG A 277 35.93 -2.29 4.43
N THR A 278 37.18 -2.05 4.07
CA THR A 278 38.28 -1.85 5.02
C THR A 278 38.62 -0.37 5.16
N GLN A 279 38.69 0.13 6.39
CA GLN A 279 39.15 1.47 6.73
C GLN A 279 39.73 1.48 8.15
N GLY A 280 40.78 2.28 8.38
CA GLY A 280 41.45 2.28 9.68
C GLY A 280 42.11 0.93 10.04
N GLY A 281 42.59 0.19 9.02
CA GLY A 281 43.32 -1.06 9.20
C GLY A 281 42.46 -2.31 9.43
N ARG A 282 41.14 -2.22 9.44
CA ARG A 282 40.19 -3.35 9.62
C ARG A 282 38.90 -3.11 8.88
N ARG A 283 38.04 -4.14 8.80
CA ARG A 283 36.68 -4.00 8.22
C ARG A 283 35.86 -3.03 9.06
N ILE A 284 35.03 -2.22 8.41
CA ILE A 284 34.30 -1.15 9.12
C ILE A 284 33.29 -1.72 10.14
N ILE A 285 32.78 -2.92 9.95
CA ILE A 285 31.90 -3.61 10.91
C ILE A 285 32.61 -3.86 12.26
N GLU A 286 33.93 -3.96 12.27
CA GLU A 286 34.74 -4.19 13.48
C GLU A 286 34.93 -2.91 14.32
N HIS A 287 34.49 -1.75 13.82
CA HIS A 287 34.45 -0.52 14.59
C HIS A 287 33.15 -0.43 15.38
N GLN A 288 33.26 -0.23 16.70
CA GLN A 288 32.09 -0.18 17.60
C GLN A 288 31.02 0.81 17.13
N ALA A 289 31.39 1.97 16.59
CA ALA A 289 30.44 2.97 16.09
C ALA A 289 29.56 2.44 14.95
N ILE A 290 30.12 1.67 14.03
CA ILE A 290 29.38 1.04 12.92
C ILE A 290 28.56 -0.15 13.45
N GLY A 291 29.16 -0.97 14.31
CA GLY A 291 28.45 -2.11 14.93
C GLY A 291 27.21 -1.67 15.72
N LEU A 292 27.30 -0.61 16.53
CA LEU A 292 26.17 -0.04 17.25
C LEU A 292 25.10 0.49 16.30
N LYS A 293 25.49 1.20 15.25
CA LYS A 293 24.55 1.72 14.24
C LYS A 293 23.79 0.60 13.54
N LEU A 294 24.46 -0.45 13.08
CA LEU A 294 23.85 -1.63 12.46
C LEU A 294 22.92 -2.37 13.44
N ALA A 295 23.30 -2.48 14.71
CA ALA A 295 22.44 -3.08 15.74
C ALA A 295 21.16 -2.27 15.95
N GLU A 296 21.25 -0.95 16.01
CA GLU A 296 20.05 -0.09 16.12
C GLU A 296 19.14 -0.16 14.92
N ILE A 297 19.69 -0.27 13.69
CA ILE A 297 18.90 -0.50 12.49
C ILE A 297 18.13 -1.83 12.62
N ALA A 298 18.82 -2.92 12.96
CA ALA A 298 18.21 -4.24 13.15
C ALA A 298 17.09 -4.21 14.20
N ILE A 299 17.32 -3.58 15.35
CA ILE A 299 16.31 -3.43 16.42
C ILE A 299 15.07 -2.72 15.89
N ARG A 300 15.22 -1.59 15.18
CA ARG A 300 14.10 -0.83 14.62
C ARG A 300 13.28 -1.65 13.64
N LEU A 301 13.95 -2.42 12.76
CA LEU A 301 13.28 -3.26 11.77
C LEU A 301 12.52 -4.42 12.43
N GLU A 302 13.12 -5.09 13.42
CA GLU A 302 12.46 -6.20 14.11
C GLU A 302 11.25 -5.74 14.94
N VAL A 303 11.35 -4.61 15.64
CA VAL A 303 10.22 -4.06 16.38
C VAL A 303 9.10 -3.60 15.44
N ALA A 304 9.46 -2.98 14.30
CA ALA A 304 8.50 -2.60 13.27
C ALA A 304 7.78 -3.83 12.69
N ARG A 305 8.52 -4.89 12.34
CA ARG A 305 7.96 -6.17 11.87
C ARG A 305 6.98 -6.76 12.87
N ALA A 306 7.36 -6.83 14.14
CA ALA A 306 6.49 -7.36 15.18
C ALA A 306 5.18 -6.58 15.29
N ALA A 307 5.22 -5.25 15.23
CA ALA A 307 4.03 -4.40 15.26
C ALA A 307 3.14 -4.59 14.02
N ILE A 308 3.74 -4.67 12.82
CA ILE A 308 3.04 -4.89 11.55
C ILE A 308 2.35 -6.26 11.55
N TRP A 309 3.07 -7.32 11.93
CA TRP A 309 2.52 -8.67 11.98
C TRP A 309 1.40 -8.81 13.00
N GLN A 310 1.54 -8.15 14.17
CA GLN A 310 0.46 -8.10 15.15
C GLN A 310 -0.79 -7.41 14.58
N ALA A 311 -0.62 -6.31 13.87
CA ALA A 311 -1.73 -5.60 13.25
C ALA A 311 -2.38 -6.43 12.13
N ALA A 312 -1.58 -7.14 11.33
CA ALA A 312 -2.05 -8.03 10.28
C ALA A 312 -2.86 -9.19 10.87
N TRP A 313 -2.30 -9.88 11.86
CA TRP A 313 -3.01 -10.97 12.55
C TRP A 313 -4.31 -10.50 13.21
N ALA A 314 -4.31 -9.32 13.83
CA ALA A 314 -5.50 -8.73 14.42
C ALA A 314 -6.59 -8.39 13.40
N SER A 315 -6.23 -8.12 12.15
CA SER A 315 -7.19 -7.87 11.07
C SER A 315 -7.99 -9.14 10.71
N ASP A 316 -7.35 -10.30 10.81
CA ASP A 316 -8.02 -11.61 10.60
C ASP A 316 -8.75 -12.12 11.85
N HIS A 317 -8.45 -11.57 13.03
CA HIS A 317 -8.97 -12.00 14.33
C HIS A 317 -9.52 -10.80 15.13
N PRO A 318 -10.55 -10.11 14.65
CA PRO A 318 -11.04 -8.88 15.28
C PRO A 318 -11.47 -9.07 16.74
N ASP A 319 -12.03 -10.23 17.07
CA ASP A 319 -12.53 -10.54 18.42
C ASP A 319 -11.42 -10.91 19.43
N ALA A 320 -10.20 -11.20 18.94
CA ALA A 320 -9.09 -11.66 19.80
C ALA A 320 -8.58 -10.57 20.77
N PHE A 321 -8.98 -9.33 20.58
CA PHE A 321 -8.58 -8.18 21.37
C PHE A 321 -9.74 -7.47 22.07
N ALA A 322 -10.91 -8.10 22.13
CA ALA A 322 -12.11 -7.53 22.76
C ALA A 322 -11.89 -7.17 24.24
N ASP A 323 -11.08 -7.93 24.97
CA ASP A 323 -10.80 -7.74 26.40
C ASP A 323 -9.68 -6.74 26.72
N ARG A 324 -9.20 -5.99 25.72
CA ARG A 324 -8.18 -4.97 25.97
C ARG A 324 -8.73 -3.81 26.78
N SER A 325 -7.87 -3.25 27.64
CA SER A 325 -8.17 -2.02 28.39
C SER A 325 -8.48 -0.81 27.49
N LEU A 326 -8.02 -0.84 26.23
CA LEU A 326 -8.28 0.14 25.18
C LEU A 326 -8.77 -0.60 23.91
N PRO A 327 -10.05 -1.08 23.90
CA PRO A 327 -10.56 -1.92 22.82
C PRO A 327 -10.59 -1.21 21.46
N ASP A 328 -10.81 0.11 21.46
CA ASP A 328 -10.93 0.91 20.23
C ASP A 328 -9.57 1.41 19.69
N LEU A 329 -8.45 0.92 20.26
CA LEU A 329 -7.14 1.38 19.84
C LEU A 329 -6.77 0.83 18.46
N PRO A 330 -6.54 1.69 17.45
CA PRO A 330 -6.31 1.26 16.07
C PRO A 330 -4.89 0.70 15.89
N LEU A 331 -4.71 -0.61 16.06
CA LEU A 331 -3.40 -1.27 16.00
C LEU A 331 -2.66 -1.03 14.67
N ALA A 332 -3.37 -1.08 13.55
CA ALA A 332 -2.78 -0.80 12.25
C ALA A 332 -2.23 0.64 12.16
N THR A 333 -2.93 1.60 12.76
CA THR A 333 -2.47 2.99 12.83
C THR A 333 -1.25 3.14 13.73
N ILE A 334 -1.22 2.45 14.88
CA ILE A 334 -0.06 2.44 15.78
C ILE A 334 1.16 1.84 15.09
N ALA A 335 0.97 0.68 14.43
CA ALA A 335 2.03 0.05 13.66
C ALA A 335 2.55 0.97 12.54
N ALA A 336 1.66 1.67 11.83
CA ALA A 336 2.02 2.59 10.76
C ALA A 336 2.86 3.76 11.26
N VAL A 337 2.46 4.42 12.35
CA VAL A 337 3.23 5.53 12.93
C VAL A 337 4.61 5.09 13.38
N PHE A 338 4.68 3.99 14.14
CA PHE A 338 5.96 3.49 14.63
C PHE A 338 6.87 3.03 13.48
N ALA A 339 6.33 2.20 12.57
CA ALA A 339 7.10 1.62 11.47
C ALA A 339 7.66 2.69 10.53
N SER A 340 6.82 3.64 10.07
CA SER A 340 7.27 4.66 9.12
C SER A 340 8.40 5.52 9.69
N GLU A 341 8.34 5.93 10.95
CA GLU A 341 9.41 6.70 11.61
C GLU A 341 10.67 5.85 11.84
N ALA A 342 10.51 4.61 12.30
CA ALA A 342 11.62 3.70 12.58
C ALA A 342 12.36 3.31 11.29
N ILE A 343 11.64 3.00 10.23
CA ILE A 343 12.19 2.55 8.95
C ILE A 343 12.90 3.69 8.22
N TYR A 344 12.33 4.91 8.23
CA TYR A 344 13.03 6.08 7.68
C TYR A 344 14.37 6.32 8.37
N ARG A 345 14.40 6.23 9.71
CA ARG A 345 15.65 6.33 10.48
C ARG A 345 16.62 5.20 10.14
N ALA A 346 16.12 3.96 10.01
CA ALA A 346 16.92 2.81 9.62
C ALA A 346 17.57 2.99 8.24
N ALA A 347 16.82 3.42 7.22
CA ALA A 347 17.33 3.68 5.89
C ALA A 347 18.38 4.81 5.87
N LYS A 348 18.14 5.89 6.62
CA LYS A 348 19.10 6.99 6.78
C LYS A 348 20.41 6.51 7.45
N ASP A 349 20.30 5.79 8.56
CA ASP A 349 21.46 5.28 9.29
C ASP A 349 22.25 4.25 8.45
N ALA A 350 21.56 3.46 7.61
CA ALA A 350 22.20 2.57 6.63
C ALA A 350 23.01 3.35 5.59
N ALA A 351 22.46 4.44 5.05
CA ALA A 351 23.20 5.30 4.13
C ALA A 351 24.42 5.94 4.78
N GLU A 352 24.34 6.33 6.06
CA GLU A 352 25.48 6.88 6.82
C GLU A 352 26.62 5.86 7.01
N CYS A 353 26.33 4.53 7.06
CA CYS A 353 27.37 3.51 7.11
C CYS A 353 28.27 3.52 5.86
N PHE A 354 27.79 4.00 4.72
CA PHE A 354 28.58 4.15 3.51
C PHE A 354 29.45 5.40 3.49
N GLY A 355 29.27 6.34 4.42
CA GLY A 355 29.94 7.64 4.40
C GLY A 355 29.65 8.40 3.10
N ALA A 356 30.67 8.96 2.45
CA ALA A 356 30.50 9.70 1.18
C ALA A 356 29.92 8.84 0.04
N MET A 357 30.14 7.52 0.06
CA MET A 357 29.57 6.62 -0.94
C MET A 357 28.03 6.54 -0.83
N GLY A 358 27.45 6.78 0.34
CA GLY A 358 25.99 6.76 0.54
C GLY A 358 25.24 7.87 -0.19
N VAL A 359 25.93 8.90 -0.71
CA VAL A 359 25.33 9.97 -1.50
C VAL A 359 25.66 9.86 -3.00
N MET A 360 26.34 8.80 -3.42
CA MET A 360 26.68 8.59 -4.82
C MET A 360 25.51 8.02 -5.60
N ARG A 361 25.35 8.46 -6.87
CA ARG A 361 24.22 8.08 -7.72
C ARG A 361 24.21 6.61 -8.15
N ASP A 362 25.38 5.97 -8.17
CA ASP A 362 25.57 4.57 -8.48
C ASP A 362 25.33 3.62 -7.29
N MET A 363 24.97 4.19 -6.14
CA MET A 363 24.63 3.44 -4.92
C MET A 363 23.12 3.51 -4.63
N PRO A 364 22.49 2.38 -4.21
CA PRO A 364 21.05 2.34 -4.04
C PRO A 364 20.54 3.09 -2.79
N LEU A 365 21.43 3.51 -1.89
CA LEU A 365 21.06 4.06 -0.58
C LEU A 365 20.22 5.34 -0.67
N GLN A 366 20.53 6.23 -1.62
CA GLN A 366 19.73 7.44 -1.81
C GLN A 366 18.28 7.12 -2.16
N GLN A 367 18.10 6.09 -2.98
CA GLN A 367 16.78 5.64 -3.39
C GLN A 367 16.01 5.05 -2.21
N TYR A 368 16.65 4.18 -1.41
CA TYR A 368 16.01 3.62 -0.21
C TYR A 368 15.62 4.69 0.82
N VAL A 369 16.48 5.69 1.04
CA VAL A 369 16.16 6.82 1.92
C VAL A 369 14.99 7.63 1.37
N HIS A 370 14.97 7.91 0.06
CA HIS A 370 13.88 8.61 -0.59
C HIS A 370 12.57 7.81 -0.49
N ASP A 371 12.60 6.52 -0.79
CA ASP A 371 11.45 5.65 -0.76
C ASP A 371 10.86 5.55 0.67
N ALA A 372 11.73 5.41 1.69
CA ALA A 372 11.30 5.42 3.08
C ALA A 372 10.72 6.78 3.52
N LEU A 373 11.24 7.90 2.97
CA LEU A 373 10.69 9.25 3.20
C LEU A 373 9.30 9.39 2.55
N VAL A 374 9.10 8.84 1.36
CA VAL A 374 7.78 8.79 0.71
C VAL A 374 6.78 8.03 1.60
N CYS A 375 7.18 6.87 2.15
CA CYS A 375 6.33 6.11 3.07
C CYS A 375 6.02 6.88 4.36
N LEU A 376 6.98 7.63 4.90
CA LEU A 376 6.79 8.45 6.11
C LEU A 376 5.70 9.52 5.91
N HIS A 377 5.57 10.04 4.68
CA HIS A 377 4.64 11.12 4.35
C HIS A 377 3.45 10.67 3.50
N SER A 378 3.26 9.37 3.30
CA SER A 378 2.11 8.85 2.55
C SER A 378 0.81 8.97 3.35
N GLY A 379 -0.30 9.10 2.66
CA GLY A 379 -1.64 9.27 3.28
C GLY A 379 -1.79 10.63 3.99
N ALA A 380 -2.51 10.64 5.11
CA ALA A 380 -2.74 11.84 5.93
C ALA A 380 -1.53 12.23 6.81
N GLY A 381 -0.47 11.40 6.79
CA GLY A 381 0.73 11.59 7.57
C GLY A 381 0.61 11.20 9.06
N ASN A 382 1.77 11.12 9.73
CA ASN A 382 1.84 10.65 11.12
C ASN A 382 1.14 11.58 12.13
N THR A 383 1.02 12.87 11.82
CA THR A 383 0.31 13.81 12.71
C THR A 383 -1.16 13.44 12.84
N ASP A 384 -1.84 13.23 11.73
CA ASP A 384 -3.24 12.79 11.71
C ASP A 384 -3.41 11.41 12.35
N ALA A 385 -2.50 10.48 12.06
CA ALA A 385 -2.50 9.15 12.67
C ALA A 385 -2.37 9.23 14.20
N LYS A 386 -1.46 10.06 14.72
CA LYS A 386 -1.29 10.32 16.16
C LYS A 386 -2.54 10.96 16.79
N LEU A 387 -3.21 11.87 16.07
CA LEU A 387 -4.47 12.46 16.53
C LEU A 387 -5.61 11.43 16.60
N ARG A 388 -5.67 10.48 15.65
CA ARG A 388 -6.63 9.35 15.73
C ARG A 388 -6.39 8.45 16.93
N ILE A 389 -5.13 8.18 17.25
CA ILE A 389 -4.77 7.44 18.47
C ILE A 389 -5.19 8.22 19.71
N ALA A 390 -4.94 9.53 19.74
CA ALA A 390 -5.35 10.39 20.85
C ALA A 390 -6.88 10.47 21.01
N GLU A 391 -7.63 10.51 19.90
CA GLU A 391 -9.09 10.41 19.92
C GLU A 391 -9.56 9.10 20.58
N ALA A 392 -8.96 7.97 20.20
CA ALA A 392 -9.27 6.67 20.80
C ALA A 392 -8.96 6.63 22.31
N LEU A 393 -7.80 7.16 22.71
CA LEU A 393 -7.41 7.27 24.13
C LEU A 393 -8.36 8.16 24.94
N ALA A 394 -8.78 9.29 24.37
CA ALA A 394 -9.70 10.23 25.00
C ALA A 394 -11.17 9.74 24.97
N ARG A 395 -11.44 8.61 24.30
CA ARG A 395 -12.79 8.09 24.05
C ARG A 395 -13.72 9.10 23.38
N TYR A 396 -13.15 9.98 22.55
CA TYR A 396 -13.94 10.86 21.70
C TYR A 396 -14.67 10.01 20.67
N ARG A 397 -15.99 9.91 20.80
CA ARG A 397 -16.83 9.36 19.75
C ARG A 397 -17.17 10.48 18.80
N ARG A 398 -16.82 10.33 17.54
CA ARG A 398 -17.36 11.20 16.51
C ARG A 398 -18.88 10.98 16.47
N PRO A 399 -19.68 12.05 16.40
CA PRO A 399 -21.09 11.85 16.14
C PRO A 399 -21.22 11.06 14.83
N PRO A 400 -22.18 10.12 14.74
CA PRO A 400 -22.46 9.43 13.50
C PRO A 400 -22.65 10.46 12.38
N SER A 401 -22.16 10.16 11.17
CA SER A 401 -22.37 11.03 10.03
C SER A 401 -23.87 11.26 9.84
N ALA A 402 -24.27 12.44 9.34
CA ALA A 402 -25.67 12.74 9.09
C ALA A 402 -26.40 11.68 8.24
N ALA A 403 -25.66 10.89 7.44
CA ALA A 403 -26.18 9.74 6.70
C ALA A 403 -26.62 8.57 7.62
N VAL A 404 -26.00 8.40 8.80
CA VAL A 404 -26.40 7.37 9.78
C VAL A 404 -27.60 7.84 10.58
N LEU A 405 -27.69 9.14 10.91
CA LEU A 405 -28.82 9.73 11.61
C LEU A 405 -30.10 9.79 10.78
N ALA A 406 -30.01 9.72 9.45
CA ALA A 406 -31.16 9.68 8.55
C ALA A 406 -31.70 8.26 8.29
N ALA A 407 -31.00 7.23 8.80
CA ALA A 407 -31.38 5.81 8.67
C ALA A 407 -32.00 5.22 9.98
N GLU A 408 -31.99 5.99 11.09
CA GLU A 408 -32.82 5.74 12.30
C GLU A 408 -34.13 6.55 12.23
#